data_ce5890eb464c292b72a7a07be2985c96
#
_entry.id   ce5890eb464c292b72a7a07be2985c96
#
_cell.length_a   1.000
_cell.length_b   1.000
_cell.length_c   1.000
_cell.angle_alpha   90.00
_cell.angle_beta   90.00
_cell.angle_gamma   90.00
#
_symmetry.space_group_name_H-M   'P 1'
#
loop_
_entity.id
_entity.type
_entity.pdbx_description
1 polymer ?
#
loop_
_entity_poly.entity_id
_entity_poly.type
_entity_poly.pdbx_seq_one_letter_code
_entity_poly.pdbx_strand_id
1 'polypeptide(L)'
;MWRGRLALATGVVVLAMGFYTLNGGLELAGSPLAASRITESIGFEPPAADASTAVVADGVQTLTITAKTGSYGPKNIEAVSGIPTTLVVKTNRTQGCIRSMVVPSLGITAMLPTSGETRIDVGTLQPGRLDYTCGMGMYSGMITIL
;
A
#
# COMPACT_ATOMS: atom_id res chain seq x y z
N MET A 1 -37.46 34.06 11.22
CA MET A 1 -36.88 32.82 11.77
C MET A 1 -36.06 32.00 10.76
N TRP A 2 -36.37 31.94 9.49
CA TRP A 2 -35.65 31.14 8.51
C TRP A 2 -34.24 31.69 8.17
N ARG A 3 -34.08 33.00 8.07
CA ARG A 3 -32.80 33.66 7.76
C ARG A 3 -31.70 33.36 8.80
N GLY A 4 -32.05 33.26 10.08
CA GLY A 4 -31.11 32.91 11.13
C GLY A 4 -30.64 31.45 11.06
N ARG A 5 -31.53 30.53 10.65
CA ARG A 5 -31.17 29.12 10.47
C ARG A 5 -30.26 28.91 9.27
N LEU A 6 -30.50 29.66 8.18
CA LEU A 6 -29.62 29.64 6.98
C LEU A 6 -28.23 30.19 7.31
N ALA A 7 -28.16 31.32 8.05
CA ALA A 7 -26.84 31.87 8.42
C ALA A 7 -26.06 30.92 9.36
N LEU A 8 -26.75 30.26 10.28
CA LEU A 8 -26.12 29.27 11.14
C LEU A 8 -25.64 28.03 10.37
N ALA A 9 -26.43 27.52 9.45
CA ALA A 9 -26.05 26.41 8.60
C ALA A 9 -24.83 26.73 7.73
N THR A 10 -24.80 27.94 7.13
CA THR A 10 -23.65 28.38 6.32
C THR A 10 -22.39 28.53 7.17
N GLY A 11 -22.52 29.06 8.37
CA GLY A 11 -21.40 29.18 9.31
C GLY A 11 -20.80 27.84 9.71
N VAL A 12 -21.65 26.85 9.98
CA VAL A 12 -21.20 25.48 10.33
C VAL A 12 -20.47 24.84 9.15
N VAL A 13 -20.99 24.98 7.93
CA VAL A 13 -20.32 24.42 6.73
C VAL A 13 -18.96 25.06 6.50
N VAL A 14 -18.85 26.38 6.64
CA VAL A 14 -17.58 27.09 6.49
C VAL A 14 -16.56 26.66 7.55
N LEU A 15 -16.99 26.53 8.80
CA LEU A 15 -16.14 26.03 9.87
C LEU A 15 -15.68 24.59 9.63
N ALA A 16 -16.56 23.71 9.19
CA ALA A 16 -16.22 22.33 8.87
C ALA A 16 -15.19 22.24 7.72
N MET A 17 -15.37 23.05 6.66
CA MET A 17 -14.40 23.13 5.56
C MET A 17 -13.07 23.72 6.02
N GLY A 18 -13.08 24.73 6.87
CA GLY A 18 -11.87 25.31 7.45
C GLY A 18 -11.07 24.29 8.27
N PHE A 19 -11.75 23.51 9.11
CA PHE A 19 -11.11 22.41 9.85
C PHE A 19 -10.54 21.34 8.95
N TYR A 20 -11.24 20.97 7.88
CA TYR A 20 -10.77 19.99 6.91
C TYR A 20 -9.49 20.46 6.20
N THR A 21 -9.46 21.69 5.73
CA THR A 21 -8.27 22.26 5.06
C THR A 21 -7.11 22.47 6.02
N LEU A 22 -7.38 22.84 7.27
CA LEU A 22 -6.35 22.99 8.31
C LEU A 22 -5.69 21.63 8.61
N ASN A 23 -6.48 20.57 8.72
CA ASN A 23 -5.97 19.22 8.95
C ASN A 23 -5.04 18.77 7.79
N GLY A 24 -5.46 19.00 6.55
CA GLY A 24 -4.61 18.69 5.37
C GLY A 24 -3.29 19.49 5.36
N GLY A 25 -3.34 20.75 5.78
CA GLY A 25 -2.12 21.58 5.93
C GLY A 25 -1.18 21.06 7.01
N LEU A 26 -1.73 20.57 8.13
CA LEU A 26 -0.93 19.99 9.22
C LEU A 26 -0.28 18.66 8.83
N GLU A 27 -0.94 17.85 8.02
CA GLU A 27 -0.35 16.61 7.48
C GLU A 27 0.82 16.91 6.55
N LEU A 28 0.67 17.87 5.63
CA LEU A 28 1.74 18.28 4.73
C LEU A 28 2.94 18.92 5.45
N ALA A 29 2.69 19.58 6.57
CA ALA A 29 3.71 20.15 7.43
C ALA A 29 4.40 19.12 8.34
N GLY A 30 3.96 17.86 8.33
CA GLY A 30 4.50 16.80 9.20
C GLY A 30 4.21 17.03 10.69
N SER A 31 3.19 17.81 11.01
CA SER A 31 2.87 18.17 12.39
C SER A 31 2.38 16.96 13.20
N PRO A 32 2.85 16.77 14.45
CA PRO A 32 2.36 15.71 15.33
C PRO A 32 0.89 15.88 15.73
N LEU A 33 0.28 17.04 15.44
CA LEU A 33 -1.13 17.35 15.71
C LEU A 33 -2.06 16.99 14.54
N ALA A 34 -1.54 16.42 13.44
CA ALA A 34 -2.39 15.92 12.38
C ALA A 34 -3.30 14.79 12.90
N ALA A 35 -4.57 14.79 12.46
CA ALA A 35 -5.57 13.84 12.95
C ALA A 35 -5.16 12.37 12.76
N SER A 36 -4.40 12.08 11.70
CA SER A 36 -3.81 10.75 11.43
C SER A 36 -2.87 10.28 12.54
N ARG A 37 -2.06 11.17 13.12
CA ARG A 37 -1.16 10.85 14.23
C ARG A 37 -1.88 10.68 15.55
N ILE A 38 -2.97 11.42 15.75
CA ILE A 38 -3.80 11.31 16.97
C ILE A 38 -4.56 9.98 16.97
N THR A 39 -5.06 9.52 15.82
CA THR A 39 -5.72 8.22 15.71
C THR A 39 -4.77 7.05 15.96
N GLU A 40 -3.51 7.14 15.55
CA GLU A 40 -2.48 6.17 15.91
C GLU A 40 -2.23 6.10 17.42
N SER A 41 -2.23 7.25 18.10
CA SER A 41 -1.97 7.30 19.55
C SER A 41 -3.16 6.84 20.42
N ILE A 42 -4.38 6.83 19.89
CA ILE A 42 -5.59 6.39 20.61
C ILE A 42 -5.89 4.88 20.39
N GLY A 43 -5.05 4.18 19.61
CA GLY A 43 -5.23 2.75 19.33
C GLY A 43 -6.41 2.47 18.38
N PHE A 44 -6.95 3.49 17.73
CA PHE A 44 -7.76 3.33 16.54
C PHE A 44 -6.79 3.09 15.38
N GLU A 45 -6.30 1.86 15.30
CA GLU A 45 -5.56 1.40 14.14
C GLU A 45 -6.54 1.45 12.96
N PRO A 46 -6.41 2.41 12.02
CA PRO A 46 -7.08 2.23 10.74
C PRO A 46 -6.57 0.90 10.23
N PRO A 47 -7.41 0.07 9.57
CA PRO A 47 -6.95 -1.19 9.02
C PRO A 47 -5.66 -0.88 8.28
N ALA A 48 -4.57 -1.40 8.79
CA ALA A 48 -3.22 -1.07 8.36
C ALA A 48 -3.22 -1.05 6.85
N ALA A 49 -2.99 0.12 6.27
CA ALA A 49 -2.68 0.20 4.86
C ALA A 49 -1.37 -0.57 4.70
N ASP A 50 -1.56 -1.90 4.71
CA ASP A 50 -0.71 -2.89 4.07
C ASP A 50 0.82 -2.70 4.21
N ALA A 51 1.34 -2.48 5.41
CA ALA A 51 2.70 -2.89 5.69
C ALA A 51 2.66 -4.42 5.90
N SER A 52 2.66 -5.17 4.82
CA SER A 52 2.86 -6.61 4.87
C SER A 52 4.27 -6.86 5.34
N THR A 53 4.38 -7.27 6.59
CA THR A 53 5.65 -7.69 7.16
C THR A 53 6.04 -9.00 6.48
N ALA A 54 7.27 -9.08 6.02
CA ALA A 54 7.85 -10.32 5.52
C ALA A 54 7.79 -11.40 6.61
N VAL A 55 7.27 -12.56 6.27
CA VAL A 55 7.29 -13.72 7.16
C VAL A 55 8.52 -14.55 6.85
N VAL A 56 9.40 -14.71 7.83
CA VAL A 56 10.57 -15.59 7.72
C VAL A 56 10.26 -16.91 8.41
N ALA A 57 10.28 -18.00 7.66
CA ALA A 57 10.08 -19.35 8.16
C ALA A 57 11.11 -20.28 7.48
N ASP A 58 11.71 -21.18 8.27
CA ASP A 58 12.70 -22.16 7.78
C ASP A 58 13.87 -21.56 6.97
N GLY A 59 14.28 -20.33 7.32
CA GLY A 59 15.35 -19.62 6.62
C GLY A 59 14.98 -19.05 5.27
N VAL A 60 13.69 -19.07 4.90
CA VAL A 60 13.15 -18.46 3.68
C VAL A 60 12.19 -17.35 4.06
N GLN A 61 12.36 -16.20 3.41
CA GLN A 61 11.49 -15.06 3.56
C GLN A 61 10.34 -15.14 2.55
N THR A 62 9.12 -15.04 3.03
CA THR A 62 7.92 -15.01 2.17
C THR A 62 7.28 -13.63 2.22
N LEU A 63 7.12 -13.02 1.06
CA LEU A 63 6.44 -11.74 0.88
C LEU A 63 5.10 -11.99 0.18
N THR A 64 4.00 -11.62 0.82
CA THR A 64 2.67 -11.80 0.24
C THR A 64 2.19 -10.53 -0.44
N ILE A 65 1.85 -10.63 -1.70
CA ILE A 65 1.26 -9.56 -2.51
C ILE A 65 -0.13 -9.99 -2.95
N THR A 66 -1.12 -9.13 -2.77
CA THR A 66 -2.46 -9.35 -3.31
C THR A 66 -2.63 -8.52 -4.59
N ALA A 67 -2.83 -9.19 -5.70
CA ALA A 67 -3.12 -8.55 -6.98
C ALA A 67 -4.64 -8.47 -7.17
N LYS A 68 -5.18 -7.27 -7.16
CA LYS A 68 -6.60 -6.97 -7.44
C LYS A 68 -6.71 -6.28 -8.79
N THR A 69 -7.85 -6.33 -9.43
CA THR A 69 -8.08 -5.57 -10.67
C THR A 69 -7.81 -4.09 -10.41
N GLY A 70 -6.80 -3.52 -11.06
CA GLY A 70 -6.41 -2.12 -10.96
C GLY A 70 -5.47 -1.77 -9.81
N SER A 71 -4.96 -2.74 -9.02
CA SER A 71 -4.00 -2.45 -7.95
C SER A 71 -3.23 -3.66 -7.46
N TYR A 72 -2.05 -3.40 -6.91
CA TYR A 72 -1.33 -4.32 -6.04
C TYR A 72 -1.44 -3.84 -4.59
N GLY A 73 -1.53 -4.76 -3.67
CA GLY A 73 -1.51 -4.50 -2.23
C GLY A 73 -0.65 -5.53 -1.49
N PRO A 74 0.12 -5.10 -0.50
CA PRO A 74 0.47 -3.72 -0.16
C PRO A 74 1.37 -3.06 -1.22
N LYS A 75 1.37 -1.73 -1.26
CA LYS A 75 2.22 -0.97 -2.19
C LYS A 75 3.68 -0.93 -1.76
N ASN A 76 3.91 -1.00 -0.45
CA ASN A 76 5.23 -1.05 0.17
C ASN A 76 5.31 -2.29 1.04
N ILE A 77 6.39 -3.04 0.88
CA ILE A 77 6.71 -4.22 1.68
C ILE A 77 8.11 -4.03 2.21
N GLU A 78 8.34 -4.35 3.47
CA GLU A 78 9.67 -4.39 4.04
C GLU A 78 10.19 -5.82 4.05
N ALA A 79 11.43 -5.99 3.61
CA ALA A 79 12.11 -7.27 3.53
C ALA A 79 13.50 -7.18 4.17
N VAL A 80 14.02 -8.30 4.62
CA VAL A 80 15.38 -8.41 5.17
C VAL A 80 16.32 -8.88 4.06
N SER A 81 17.50 -8.26 3.97
CA SER A 81 18.54 -8.66 3.03
C SER A 81 19.23 -9.97 3.44
N GLY A 82 19.86 -10.62 2.47
CA GLY A 82 20.66 -11.82 2.73
C GLY A 82 19.87 -13.12 2.96
N ILE A 83 18.54 -13.08 2.87
CA ILE A 83 17.66 -14.23 3.06
C ILE A 83 17.05 -14.62 1.71
N PRO A 84 17.03 -15.92 1.32
CA PRO A 84 16.29 -16.36 0.14
C PRO A 84 14.82 -15.96 0.27
N THR A 85 14.29 -15.31 -0.75
CA THR A 85 12.97 -14.67 -0.72
C THR A 85 12.07 -15.22 -1.81
N THR A 86 10.84 -15.54 -1.44
CA THR A 86 9.77 -15.95 -2.35
C THR A 86 8.62 -14.96 -2.29
N LEU A 87 8.23 -14.43 -3.43
CA LEU A 87 7.00 -13.64 -3.57
C LEU A 87 5.81 -14.58 -3.75
N VAL A 88 4.82 -14.41 -2.91
CA VAL A 88 3.54 -15.12 -3.02
C VAL A 88 2.48 -14.12 -3.46
N VAL A 89 2.06 -14.23 -4.72
CA VAL A 89 1.07 -13.32 -5.30
C VAL A 89 -0.29 -14.00 -5.30
N LYS A 90 -1.21 -13.43 -4.54
CA LYS A 90 -2.60 -13.89 -4.44
C LYS A 90 -3.49 -13.09 -5.37
N THR A 91 -4.33 -13.78 -6.12
CA THR A 91 -5.31 -13.19 -7.04
C THR A 91 -6.72 -13.67 -6.68
N ASN A 92 -7.70 -12.80 -6.86
CA ASN A 92 -9.12 -13.13 -6.68
C ASN A 92 -9.93 -12.37 -7.73
N ARG A 93 -10.41 -13.09 -8.74
CA ARG A 93 -11.11 -12.53 -9.91
C ARG A 93 -10.36 -11.36 -10.55
N THR A 94 -9.04 -11.43 -10.56
CA THR A 94 -8.15 -10.40 -11.07
C THR A 94 -8.14 -10.41 -12.59
N GLN A 95 -8.31 -9.26 -13.20
CA GLN A 95 -8.36 -9.09 -14.66
C GLN A 95 -7.45 -7.95 -15.11
N GLY A 96 -7.17 -7.93 -16.41
CA GLY A 96 -6.39 -6.88 -17.04
C GLY A 96 -4.87 -7.06 -16.92
N CYS A 97 -4.12 -5.97 -17.07
CA CYS A 97 -2.67 -5.97 -17.11
C CYS A 97 -2.00 -6.41 -15.79
N ILE A 98 -2.72 -6.34 -14.68
CA ILE A 98 -2.27 -6.80 -13.36
C ILE A 98 -1.87 -8.30 -13.37
N ARG A 99 -2.47 -9.09 -14.24
CA ARG A 99 -2.12 -10.51 -14.39
C ARG A 99 -0.72 -10.76 -14.96
N SER A 100 -0.13 -9.78 -15.61
CA SER A 100 1.26 -9.82 -16.03
C SER A 100 2.10 -9.00 -15.06
N MET A 101 2.73 -9.67 -14.11
CA MET A 101 3.62 -9.05 -13.14
C MET A 101 5.05 -9.09 -13.63
N VAL A 102 5.73 -7.96 -13.55
CA VAL A 102 7.13 -7.81 -13.98
C VAL A 102 7.95 -7.26 -12.82
N VAL A 103 9.11 -7.86 -12.59
CA VAL A 103 10.15 -7.35 -11.68
C VAL A 103 11.36 -6.99 -12.54
N PRO A 104 11.45 -5.74 -13.01
CA PRO A 104 12.44 -5.36 -14.03
C PRO A 104 13.89 -5.57 -13.58
N SER A 105 14.19 -5.28 -12.31
CA SER A 105 15.54 -5.41 -11.75
C SER A 105 16.08 -6.86 -11.78
N LEU A 106 15.18 -7.84 -11.78
CA LEU A 106 15.52 -9.26 -11.80
C LEU A 106 15.22 -9.91 -13.17
N GLY A 107 14.64 -9.18 -14.11
CA GLY A 107 14.22 -9.70 -15.41
C GLY A 107 13.11 -10.75 -15.33
N ILE A 108 12.34 -10.76 -14.23
CA ILE A 108 11.28 -11.74 -14.00
C ILE A 108 9.97 -11.22 -14.56
N THR A 109 9.30 -12.06 -15.34
CA THR A 109 7.91 -11.82 -15.79
C THR A 109 7.08 -13.04 -15.42
N ALA A 110 6.01 -12.83 -14.68
CA ALA A 110 5.09 -13.86 -14.24
C ALA A 110 3.66 -13.58 -14.70
N MET A 111 3.01 -14.59 -15.26
CA MET A 111 1.61 -14.52 -15.61
C MET A 111 0.78 -15.09 -14.45
N LEU A 112 -0.05 -14.26 -13.87
CA LEU A 112 -0.90 -14.61 -12.73
C LEU A 112 -2.23 -15.22 -13.20
N PRO A 113 -2.76 -16.26 -12.52
CA PRO A 113 -4.08 -16.77 -12.78
C PRO A 113 -5.14 -15.71 -12.43
N THR A 114 -6.36 -15.88 -12.91
CA THR A 114 -7.48 -15.00 -12.55
C THR A 114 -7.80 -15.06 -11.06
N SER A 115 -7.70 -16.27 -10.49
CA SER A 115 -7.84 -16.52 -9.06
C SER A 115 -6.91 -17.64 -8.65
N GLY A 116 -6.22 -17.44 -7.54
CA GLY A 116 -5.28 -18.42 -7.02
C GLY A 116 -4.05 -17.77 -6.39
N GLU A 117 -2.98 -18.54 -6.31
CA GLU A 117 -1.71 -18.14 -5.71
C GLU A 117 -0.57 -18.51 -6.67
N THR A 118 0.34 -17.59 -6.89
CA THR A 118 1.53 -17.80 -7.68
C THR A 118 2.76 -17.52 -6.83
N ARG A 119 3.71 -18.44 -6.81
CA ARG A 119 4.98 -18.29 -6.12
C ARG A 119 6.06 -17.94 -7.13
N ILE A 120 6.82 -16.89 -6.81
CA ILE A 120 7.92 -16.39 -7.64
C ILE A 120 9.15 -16.34 -6.76
N ASP A 121 10.14 -17.15 -7.09
CA ASP A 121 11.43 -17.11 -6.41
C ASP A 121 12.24 -15.91 -6.94
N VAL A 122 12.58 -15.00 -6.04
CA VAL A 122 13.39 -13.82 -6.36
C VAL A 122 14.83 -13.94 -5.84
N GLY A 123 15.15 -15.08 -5.26
CA GLY A 123 16.48 -15.35 -4.74
C GLY A 123 16.81 -14.55 -3.49
N THR A 124 18.10 -14.39 -3.21
CA THR A 124 18.60 -13.64 -2.07
C THR A 124 18.66 -12.16 -2.43
N LEU A 125 17.88 -11.34 -1.70
CA LEU A 125 17.79 -9.92 -1.95
C LEU A 125 18.98 -9.17 -1.34
N GLN A 126 19.48 -8.19 -2.07
CA GLN A 126 20.49 -7.24 -1.58
C GLN A 126 19.80 -6.02 -0.96
N PRO A 127 20.45 -5.33 0.02
CA PRO A 127 19.92 -4.10 0.57
C PRO A 127 19.61 -3.07 -0.52
N GLY A 128 18.45 -2.42 -0.41
CA GLY A 128 18.03 -1.42 -1.38
C GLY A 128 16.53 -1.47 -1.66
N ARG A 129 16.17 -1.23 -2.90
CA ARG A 129 14.79 -1.15 -3.36
C ARG A 129 14.55 -2.06 -4.56
N LEU A 130 13.48 -2.81 -4.50
CA LEU A 130 13.02 -3.66 -5.58
C LEU A 130 11.61 -3.24 -5.99
N ASP A 131 11.47 -2.76 -7.21
CA ASP A 131 10.17 -2.36 -7.75
C ASP A 131 9.56 -3.51 -8.54
N TYR A 132 8.24 -3.67 -8.45
CA TYR A 132 7.46 -4.56 -9.29
C TYR A 132 6.31 -3.79 -9.94
N THR A 133 5.93 -4.20 -11.14
CA THR A 133 4.93 -3.49 -11.93
C THR A 133 4.09 -4.47 -12.75
N CYS A 134 2.96 -4.02 -13.25
CA CYS A 134 2.22 -4.76 -14.27
C CYS A 134 2.92 -4.62 -15.63
N GLY A 135 2.64 -5.55 -16.56
CA GLY A 135 3.27 -5.58 -17.87
C GLY A 135 3.18 -4.30 -18.69
N MET A 136 2.20 -3.43 -18.40
CA MET A 136 2.04 -2.12 -19.04
C MET A 136 2.59 -0.95 -18.20
N GLY A 137 3.15 -1.22 -17.03
CA GLY A 137 3.72 -0.19 -16.15
C GLY A 137 2.71 0.74 -15.46
N MET A 138 1.40 0.48 -15.58
CA MET A 138 0.36 1.36 -15.03
C MET A 138 0.17 1.22 -13.52
N TYR A 139 0.49 0.05 -12.98
CA TYR A 139 0.36 -0.26 -11.56
C TYR A 139 1.66 -0.85 -11.05
N SER A 140 2.13 -0.34 -9.93
CA SER A 140 3.41 -0.74 -9.34
C SER A 140 3.33 -0.84 -7.83
N GLY A 141 4.29 -1.53 -7.26
CA GLY A 141 4.57 -1.55 -5.84
C GLY A 141 6.07 -1.63 -5.60
N MET A 142 6.48 -1.53 -4.37
CA MET A 142 7.88 -1.44 -3.97
C MET A 142 8.15 -2.34 -2.77
N ILE A 143 9.30 -2.99 -2.80
CA ILE A 143 9.86 -3.74 -1.67
C ILE A 143 11.10 -3.00 -1.20
N THR A 144 11.12 -2.58 0.05
CA THR A 144 12.28 -1.97 0.70
C THR A 144 13.06 -3.06 1.41
N ILE A 145 14.33 -3.24 1.08
CA ILE A 145 15.19 -4.29 1.61
C ILE A 145 16.18 -3.65 2.58
N LEU A 146 16.09 -4.04 3.85
CA LEU A 146 16.90 -3.53 4.96
C LEU A 146 18.11 -4.41 5.25
#